data_136033e61a9347642d33764e62e4e41e
#
_entry.id   136033e61a9347642d33764e62e4e41e
#
_cell.length_a   1.000
_cell.length_b   1.000
_cell.length_c   1.000
_cell.angle_alpha   90.00
_cell.angle_beta   90.00
_cell.angle_gamma   90.00
#
_symmetry.space_group_name_H-M   'P 1'
#
loop_
_entity.id
_entity.type
_entity.pdbx_description
1 polymer ?
#
loop_
_entity_poly.entity_id
_entity_poly.type
_entity_poly.pdbx_seq_one_letter_code
_entity_poly.pdbx_strand_id
1 'polypeptide(L)'
;MHEAAELLQGAAEEGRRVSIEREGGDVVLSTRRLDQVLEHEAGDLTCIVEAGVRVRDLNERLAEHGQMLALDPPGNPTIGACVAANLSGPRRHRYGTARDLVIGVTVVLGDGTVASSGGKVVKNVAGYDLGKLFCGSEGRLGLIARVALRLHPRPEASRTLGVQVRPAAEAAAVARKLLHAPLELSALDVVWPGWVAVLIEGSRAAVDEQFEAAQQLAGGEEDFGSIWEEAEARQGRARGRLLFAPGELASTLAGLDEAVVRLSAGVAYVRDPVPDSRDPVELALVERVRAELDPAGVLA
;
A
#
# COMPACT_ATOMS: atom_id res chain seq x y z
N MET A 1 -18.02 14.15 6.83
CA MET A 1 -18.63 13.40 5.73
C MET A 1 -19.82 14.17 5.11
N HIS A 2 -20.80 14.64 5.89
CA HIS A 2 -21.95 15.41 5.37
C HIS A 2 -21.52 16.66 4.60
N GLU A 3 -20.66 17.49 5.19
CA GLU A 3 -20.10 18.68 4.53
C GLU A 3 -19.40 18.36 3.17
N ALA A 4 -18.74 17.20 3.08
CA ALA A 4 -18.12 16.79 1.83
C ALA A 4 -19.13 16.39 0.76
N ALA A 5 -20.24 15.77 1.15
CA ALA A 5 -21.34 15.44 0.25
C ALA A 5 -22.00 16.70 -0.30
N GLU A 6 -22.31 17.66 0.56
CA GLU A 6 -22.89 18.97 0.16
C GLU A 6 -21.93 19.74 -0.77
N LEU A 7 -20.62 19.72 -0.48
CA LEU A 7 -19.63 20.40 -1.31
C LEU A 7 -19.56 19.76 -2.71
N LEU A 8 -19.51 18.42 -2.80
CA LEU A 8 -19.45 17.69 -4.07
C LEU A 8 -20.72 17.89 -4.87
N GLN A 9 -21.90 17.83 -4.24
CA GLN A 9 -23.17 18.10 -4.87
C GLN A 9 -23.23 19.53 -5.42
N GLY A 10 -22.86 20.53 -4.64
CA GLY A 10 -22.83 21.92 -5.07
C GLY A 10 -21.83 22.16 -6.20
N ALA A 11 -20.67 21.49 -6.17
CA ALA A 11 -19.72 21.57 -7.25
C ALA A 11 -20.25 20.95 -8.56
N ALA A 12 -21.00 19.83 -8.46
CA ALA A 12 -21.67 19.22 -9.60
C ALA A 12 -22.72 20.16 -10.23
N GLU A 13 -23.53 20.81 -9.42
CA GLU A 13 -24.55 21.77 -9.84
C GLU A 13 -23.92 23.02 -10.51
N GLU A 14 -22.76 23.45 -10.03
CA GLU A 14 -22.04 24.63 -10.53
C GLU A 14 -21.04 24.32 -11.65
N GLY A 15 -20.88 23.04 -12.03
CA GLY A 15 -19.91 22.60 -13.05
C GLY A 15 -18.45 22.82 -12.63
N ARG A 16 -18.14 22.81 -11.33
CA ARG A 16 -16.78 22.96 -10.80
C ARG A 16 -16.10 21.62 -10.59
N ARG A 17 -14.79 21.60 -10.79
CA ARG A 17 -13.95 20.42 -10.54
C ARG A 17 -13.40 20.43 -9.12
N VAL A 18 -13.47 19.28 -8.45
CA VAL A 18 -12.97 19.07 -7.09
C VAL A 18 -11.79 18.10 -7.15
N SER A 19 -10.65 18.48 -6.59
CA SER A 19 -9.55 17.58 -6.35
C SER A 19 -9.49 17.20 -4.86
N ILE A 20 -9.09 15.97 -4.57
CA ILE A 20 -8.99 15.43 -3.20
C ILE A 20 -7.53 15.40 -2.79
N GLU A 21 -7.16 16.16 -1.74
CA GLU A 21 -5.81 16.25 -1.16
C GLU A 21 -4.69 16.65 -2.14
N ARG A 22 -5.02 17.12 -3.33
CA ARG A 22 -4.04 17.54 -4.35
C ARG A 22 -4.53 18.79 -5.08
N GLU A 23 -3.62 19.48 -5.75
CA GLU A 23 -3.97 20.58 -6.67
C GLU A 23 -4.46 20.04 -8.01
N GLY A 24 -5.26 20.81 -8.73
CA GLY A 24 -5.72 20.47 -10.08
C GLY A 24 -7.21 20.62 -10.35
N GLY A 25 -8.01 20.93 -9.30
CA GLY A 25 -9.43 21.31 -9.42
C GLY A 25 -9.67 22.77 -9.07
N ASP A 26 -10.89 23.25 -9.28
CA ASP A 26 -11.34 24.58 -8.85
C ASP A 26 -11.47 24.66 -7.32
N VAL A 27 -11.70 23.49 -6.67
CA VAL A 27 -11.80 23.33 -5.22
C VAL A 27 -10.91 22.17 -4.78
N VAL A 28 -10.21 22.34 -3.66
CA VAL A 28 -9.45 21.26 -3.01
C VAL A 28 -10.20 20.81 -1.77
N LEU A 29 -10.59 19.56 -1.74
CA LEU A 29 -11.24 18.92 -0.59
C LEU A 29 -10.19 18.17 0.23
N SER A 30 -10.11 18.49 1.53
CA SER A 30 -9.18 17.84 2.46
C SER A 30 -9.92 16.88 3.39
N THR A 31 -9.32 15.70 3.59
CA THR A 31 -9.81 14.68 4.54
C THR A 31 -9.23 14.85 5.95
N ARG A 32 -8.41 15.87 6.21
CA ARG A 32 -7.70 16.06 7.49
C ARG A 32 -8.62 16.12 8.73
N ARG A 33 -9.88 16.49 8.56
CA ARG A 33 -10.88 16.53 9.62
C ARG A 33 -11.61 15.19 9.84
N LEU A 34 -11.33 14.21 8.99
CA LEU A 34 -11.82 12.82 9.08
C LEU A 34 -10.73 11.98 9.76
N ASP A 35 -10.46 12.20 11.03
CA ASP A 35 -9.26 11.71 11.74
C ASP A 35 -9.57 10.78 12.93
N GLN A 36 -10.80 10.25 12.98
CA GLN A 36 -11.23 9.42 14.11
C GLN A 36 -11.11 7.91 13.82
N VAL A 37 -10.70 7.16 14.84
CA VAL A 37 -10.92 5.72 14.91
C VAL A 37 -12.31 5.49 15.47
N LEU A 38 -13.22 5.06 14.60
CA LEU A 38 -14.65 4.94 14.92
C LEU A 38 -14.95 3.67 15.70
N GLU A 39 -14.28 2.56 15.33
CA GLU A 39 -14.48 1.26 15.96
C GLU A 39 -13.15 0.47 15.95
N HIS A 40 -12.93 -0.31 17.00
CA HIS A 40 -11.84 -1.26 17.09
C HIS A 40 -12.33 -2.51 17.82
N GLU A 41 -12.56 -3.58 17.05
CA GLU A 41 -12.97 -4.89 17.56
C GLU A 41 -11.73 -5.78 17.67
N ALA A 42 -11.05 -5.68 18.81
CA ALA A 42 -9.78 -6.39 19.02
C ALA A 42 -9.94 -7.93 18.92
N GLY A 43 -11.09 -8.48 19.35
CA GLY A 43 -11.37 -9.91 19.24
C GLY A 43 -11.50 -10.41 17.79
N ASP A 44 -11.98 -9.56 16.89
CA ASP A 44 -12.21 -9.89 15.48
C ASP A 44 -11.05 -9.45 14.56
N LEU A 45 -10.03 -8.82 15.12
CA LEU A 45 -8.92 -8.23 14.36
C LEU A 45 -9.40 -7.28 13.26
N THR A 46 -10.32 -6.39 13.61
CA THR A 46 -10.85 -5.39 12.68
C THR A 46 -10.95 -4.01 13.30
N CYS A 47 -10.86 -2.98 12.48
CA CYS A 47 -11.17 -1.61 12.89
C CYS A 47 -11.88 -0.84 11.76
N ILE A 48 -12.63 0.19 12.14
CA ILE A 48 -13.20 1.17 11.21
C ILE A 48 -12.61 2.54 11.56
N VAL A 49 -12.00 3.16 10.56
CA VAL A 49 -11.36 4.46 10.71
C VAL A 49 -11.84 5.45 9.66
N GLU A 50 -11.75 6.72 9.97
CA GLU A 50 -11.91 7.79 8.99
C GLU A 50 -10.65 7.93 8.14
N ALA A 51 -10.83 8.39 6.91
CA ALA A 51 -9.78 8.37 5.88
C ALA A 51 -8.57 9.26 6.19
N GLY A 52 -8.72 10.29 7.02
CA GLY A 52 -7.65 11.20 7.43
C GLY A 52 -6.77 10.67 8.57
N VAL A 53 -7.13 9.55 9.21
CA VAL A 53 -6.26 8.90 10.21
C VAL A 53 -4.95 8.49 9.56
N ARG A 54 -3.82 8.78 10.22
CA ARG A 54 -2.49 8.41 9.72
C ARG A 54 -2.13 6.98 10.12
N VAL A 55 -1.39 6.30 9.25
CA VAL A 55 -1.00 4.89 9.45
C VAL A 55 -0.24 4.68 10.76
N ARG A 56 0.73 5.57 11.06
CA ARG A 56 1.54 5.46 12.29
C ARG A 56 0.71 5.67 13.54
N ASP A 57 -0.14 6.70 13.55
CA ASP A 57 -0.98 7.05 14.70
C ASP A 57 -2.00 5.91 14.99
N LEU A 58 -2.54 5.30 13.93
CA LEU A 58 -3.37 4.10 14.07
C LEU A 58 -2.59 2.94 14.68
N ASN A 59 -1.39 2.65 14.17
CA ASN A 59 -0.57 1.55 14.66
C ASN A 59 -0.11 1.74 16.12
N GLU A 60 0.12 2.97 16.57
CA GLU A 60 0.41 3.28 17.98
C GLU A 60 -0.76 2.90 18.87
N ARG A 61 -2.00 3.23 18.50
CA ARG A 61 -3.21 2.82 19.25
C ARG A 61 -3.46 1.32 19.21
N LEU A 62 -3.28 0.67 18.06
CA LEU A 62 -3.46 -0.78 17.93
C LEU A 62 -2.44 -1.57 18.74
N ALA A 63 -1.24 -1.03 18.92
CA ALA A 63 -0.16 -1.65 19.71
C ALA A 63 -0.54 -1.85 21.18
N GLU A 64 -1.41 -1.01 21.75
CA GLU A 64 -1.95 -1.14 23.11
C GLU A 64 -2.73 -2.47 23.29
N HIS A 65 -3.24 -3.01 22.18
CA HIS A 65 -3.97 -4.28 22.14
C HIS A 65 -3.13 -5.44 21.53
N GLY A 66 -1.82 -5.23 21.34
CA GLY A 66 -0.96 -6.23 20.71
C GLY A 66 -1.28 -6.48 19.23
N GLN A 67 -1.83 -5.48 18.55
CA GLN A 67 -2.27 -5.57 17.16
C GLN A 67 -1.58 -4.53 16.28
N MET A 68 -1.66 -4.74 14.96
CA MET A 68 -1.16 -3.81 13.96
C MET A 68 -2.01 -3.84 12.69
N LEU A 69 -2.07 -2.73 12.00
CA LEU A 69 -2.32 -2.67 10.58
C LEU A 69 -0.98 -2.95 9.88
N ALA A 70 -0.89 -4.09 9.18
CA ALA A 70 0.34 -4.54 8.53
C ALA A 70 0.61 -3.77 7.21
N LEU A 71 0.47 -2.45 7.26
CA LEU A 71 0.70 -1.53 6.15
C LEU A 71 1.81 -0.56 6.56
N ASP A 72 2.88 -0.53 5.78
CA ASP A 72 4.11 0.21 6.06
C ASP A 72 4.59 1.04 4.86
N PRO A 73 3.74 1.90 4.28
CA PRO A 73 4.11 2.76 3.17
C PRO A 73 5.14 3.81 3.60
N PRO A 74 5.93 4.36 2.67
CA PRO A 74 6.88 5.42 2.98
C PRO A 74 6.20 6.68 3.52
N GLY A 75 6.86 7.36 4.43
CA GLY A 75 6.32 8.52 5.14
C GLY A 75 5.29 8.12 6.19
N ASN A 76 4.34 8.98 6.44
CA ASN A 76 3.20 8.69 7.32
C ASN A 76 1.90 9.16 6.63
N PRO A 77 1.50 8.53 5.51
CA PRO A 77 0.28 8.91 4.79
C PRO A 77 -0.97 8.59 5.62
N THR A 78 -2.08 9.20 5.21
CA THR A 78 -3.40 8.86 5.76
C THR A 78 -3.90 7.53 5.21
N ILE A 79 -4.82 6.89 5.91
CA ILE A 79 -5.48 5.64 5.47
C ILE A 79 -6.17 5.86 4.11
N GLY A 80 -6.86 6.98 3.93
CA GLY A 80 -7.49 7.34 2.66
C GLY A 80 -6.48 7.44 1.51
N ALA A 81 -5.33 8.06 1.74
CA ALA A 81 -4.25 8.13 0.75
C ALA A 81 -3.68 6.75 0.42
N CYS A 82 -3.51 5.88 1.44
CA CYS A 82 -3.05 4.50 1.23
C CYS A 82 -4.02 3.71 0.35
N VAL A 83 -5.31 3.83 0.59
CA VAL A 83 -6.32 3.14 -0.21
C VAL A 83 -6.42 3.75 -1.60
N ALA A 84 -6.53 5.07 -1.72
CA ALA A 84 -6.66 5.77 -3.00
C ALA A 84 -5.51 5.49 -3.96
N ALA A 85 -4.27 5.42 -3.47
CA ALA A 85 -3.09 5.14 -4.29
C ALA A 85 -2.61 3.68 -4.20
N ASN A 86 -3.31 2.82 -3.47
CA ASN A 86 -2.91 1.44 -3.14
C ASN A 86 -1.45 1.36 -2.67
N LEU A 87 -1.08 2.26 -1.74
CA LEU A 87 0.27 2.34 -1.20
C LEU A 87 0.60 1.13 -0.34
N SER A 88 1.85 0.72 -0.38
CA SER A 88 2.38 -0.35 0.46
C SER A 88 3.88 -0.20 0.63
N GLY A 89 4.39 -0.79 1.70
CA GLY A 89 5.81 -0.91 1.99
C GLY A 89 6.33 -2.34 1.85
N PRO A 90 7.43 -2.68 2.53
CA PRO A 90 8.05 -3.99 2.51
C PRO A 90 7.14 -5.15 2.94
N ARG A 91 6.34 -4.95 3.99
CA ARG A 91 5.43 -5.97 4.54
C ARG A 91 4.36 -6.46 3.59
N ARG A 92 4.18 -5.79 2.43
CA ARG A 92 3.29 -6.32 1.39
C ARG A 92 3.65 -7.73 0.92
N HIS A 93 4.89 -8.16 1.14
CA HIS A 93 5.34 -9.51 0.82
C HIS A 93 4.48 -10.58 1.51
N ARG A 94 4.22 -10.40 2.81
CA ARG A 94 3.44 -11.33 3.64
C ARG A 94 1.96 -10.96 3.73
N TYR A 95 1.66 -9.68 3.87
CA TYR A 95 0.33 -9.20 4.25
C TYR A 95 -0.46 -8.58 3.09
N GLY A 96 0.17 -8.41 1.93
CA GLY A 96 -0.47 -7.77 0.78
C GLY A 96 -0.40 -6.23 0.83
N THR A 97 -1.24 -5.61 0.03
CA THR A 97 -1.35 -4.16 -0.13
C THR A 97 -2.54 -3.59 0.65
N ALA A 98 -2.78 -2.29 0.57
CA ALA A 98 -4.00 -1.69 1.11
C ALA A 98 -5.26 -2.41 0.59
N ARG A 99 -5.27 -2.81 -0.69
CA ARG A 99 -6.36 -3.57 -1.32
C ARG A 99 -6.67 -4.90 -0.63
N ASP A 100 -5.66 -5.57 -0.07
CA ASP A 100 -5.82 -6.88 0.57
C ASP A 100 -6.27 -6.74 2.04
N LEU A 101 -6.02 -5.58 2.65
CA LEU A 101 -6.37 -5.27 4.03
C LEU A 101 -7.72 -4.57 4.18
N VAL A 102 -8.22 -3.94 3.12
CA VAL A 102 -9.54 -3.30 3.11
C VAL A 102 -10.64 -4.36 3.05
N ILE A 103 -11.57 -4.32 4.01
CA ILE A 103 -12.76 -5.18 4.09
C ILE A 103 -14.06 -4.41 3.88
N GLY A 104 -14.01 -3.08 3.88
CA GLY A 104 -15.15 -2.23 3.58
C GLY A 104 -14.75 -0.77 3.41
N VAL A 105 -15.56 -0.03 2.67
CA VAL A 105 -15.38 1.41 2.46
C VAL A 105 -16.71 2.14 2.53
N THR A 106 -16.66 3.39 2.99
CA THR A 106 -17.71 4.38 2.79
C THR A 106 -17.12 5.52 1.96
N VAL A 107 -17.78 5.85 0.89
CA VAL A 107 -17.32 6.85 -0.10
C VAL A 107 -18.39 7.90 -0.33
N VAL A 108 -17.97 9.07 -0.79
CA VAL A 108 -18.87 10.11 -1.31
C VAL A 108 -18.55 10.26 -2.81
N LEU A 109 -19.54 10.03 -3.66
CA LEU A 109 -19.43 10.14 -5.11
C LEU A 109 -19.45 11.60 -5.58
N GLY A 110 -19.14 11.84 -6.85
CA GLY A 110 -19.10 13.18 -7.43
C GLY A 110 -20.42 13.96 -7.35
N ASP A 111 -21.55 13.27 -7.31
CA ASP A 111 -22.90 13.85 -7.13
C ASP A 111 -23.31 14.09 -5.66
N GLY A 112 -22.40 13.82 -4.70
CA GLY A 112 -22.68 13.91 -3.26
C GLY A 112 -23.31 12.64 -2.67
N THR A 113 -23.62 11.62 -3.46
CA THR A 113 -24.19 10.36 -2.95
C THR A 113 -23.21 9.65 -2.02
N VAL A 114 -23.66 9.28 -0.82
CA VAL A 114 -22.90 8.48 0.12
C VAL A 114 -23.19 7.00 -0.11
N ALA A 115 -22.17 6.24 -0.48
CA ALA A 115 -22.26 4.80 -0.72
C ALA A 115 -21.33 4.02 0.22
N SER A 116 -21.76 2.83 0.63
CA SER A 116 -20.93 1.93 1.45
C SER A 116 -20.92 0.53 0.83
N SER A 117 -19.76 -0.12 0.90
CA SER A 117 -19.58 -1.50 0.45
C SER A 117 -18.69 -2.26 1.43
N GLY A 118 -18.95 -3.56 1.59
CA GLY A 118 -18.28 -4.37 2.57
C GLY A 118 -18.85 -4.17 3.98
N GLY A 119 -18.12 -4.58 5.00
CA GLY A 119 -18.56 -4.48 6.39
C GLY A 119 -17.49 -4.97 7.36
N LYS A 120 -17.89 -5.19 8.62
CA LYS A 120 -17.03 -5.65 9.71
C LYS A 120 -16.59 -7.12 9.58
N VAL A 121 -17.18 -7.88 8.68
CA VAL A 121 -16.92 -9.31 8.55
C VAL A 121 -15.91 -9.56 7.42
N VAL A 122 -14.88 -10.34 7.72
CA VAL A 122 -13.80 -10.68 6.79
C VAL A 122 -14.30 -11.44 5.55
N LYS A 123 -15.47 -12.10 5.65
CA LYS A 123 -16.09 -12.81 4.54
C LYS A 123 -17.44 -12.19 4.19
N ASN A 124 -17.46 -11.30 3.20
CA ASN A 124 -18.69 -10.82 2.57
C ASN A 124 -18.92 -11.60 1.28
N VAL A 125 -20.05 -12.31 1.19
CA VAL A 125 -20.42 -13.13 0.02
C VAL A 125 -21.57 -12.52 -0.79
N ALA A 126 -22.07 -11.36 -0.40
CA ALA A 126 -23.17 -10.67 -1.06
C ALA A 126 -22.67 -9.37 -1.72
N GLY A 127 -22.86 -9.26 -3.03
CA GLY A 127 -22.55 -8.07 -3.81
C GLY A 127 -21.11 -7.99 -4.33
N TYR A 128 -20.84 -6.94 -5.09
CA TYR A 128 -19.50 -6.64 -5.61
C TYR A 128 -18.64 -6.02 -4.51
N ASP A 129 -17.35 -6.37 -4.47
CA ASP A 129 -16.37 -5.78 -3.58
C ASP A 129 -15.93 -4.40 -4.10
N LEU A 130 -16.79 -3.41 -3.89
CA LEU A 130 -16.51 -2.03 -4.30
C LEU A 130 -15.30 -1.44 -3.55
N GLY A 131 -14.98 -1.94 -2.36
CA GLY A 131 -13.78 -1.52 -1.64
C GLY A 131 -12.52 -1.68 -2.49
N LYS A 132 -12.45 -2.78 -3.24
CA LYS A 132 -11.33 -3.04 -4.15
C LYS A 132 -11.32 -2.18 -5.40
N LEU A 133 -12.46 -1.64 -5.81
CA LEU A 133 -12.54 -0.70 -6.93
C LEU A 133 -11.93 0.66 -6.55
N PHE A 134 -12.14 1.10 -5.31
CA PHE A 134 -11.58 2.36 -4.81
C PHE A 134 -10.08 2.28 -4.48
N CYS A 135 -9.52 1.07 -4.31
CA CYS A 135 -8.08 0.89 -4.13
C CYS A 135 -7.33 1.18 -5.44
N GLY A 136 -6.54 2.25 -5.45
CA GLY A 136 -5.81 2.71 -6.63
C GLY A 136 -6.62 3.66 -7.53
N SER A 137 -7.77 4.14 -7.08
CA SER A 137 -8.62 5.11 -7.80
C SER A 137 -8.06 6.51 -7.86
N GLU A 138 -7.07 6.83 -7.02
CA GLU A 138 -6.43 8.15 -6.92
C GLU A 138 -7.42 9.30 -6.67
N GLY A 139 -8.56 9.00 -6.02
CA GLY A 139 -9.63 9.99 -5.77
C GLY A 139 -10.52 10.30 -6.98
N ARG A 140 -10.35 9.61 -8.11
CA ARG A 140 -11.08 9.88 -9.35
C ARG A 140 -12.46 9.22 -9.41
N LEU A 141 -12.78 8.33 -8.46
CA LEU A 141 -14.06 7.62 -8.41
C LEU A 141 -14.95 8.10 -7.25
N GLY A 142 -14.41 8.87 -6.32
CA GLY A 142 -15.10 9.36 -5.13
C GLY A 142 -14.13 9.67 -4.00
N LEU A 143 -14.61 10.42 -3.03
CA LEU A 143 -13.92 10.65 -1.77
C LEU A 143 -14.07 9.43 -0.87
N ILE A 144 -12.96 8.78 -0.51
CA ILE A 144 -12.95 7.77 0.55
C ILE A 144 -13.09 8.48 1.88
N ALA A 145 -14.22 8.23 2.60
CA ALA A 145 -14.52 8.88 3.87
C ALA A 145 -14.20 7.98 5.07
N ARG A 146 -14.49 6.67 4.97
CA ARG A 146 -14.24 5.68 6.02
C ARG A 146 -13.75 4.39 5.41
N VAL A 147 -12.92 3.67 6.17
CA VAL A 147 -12.35 2.38 5.75
C VAL A 147 -12.48 1.39 6.91
N ALA A 148 -13.03 0.22 6.62
CA ALA A 148 -12.95 -0.94 7.49
C ALA A 148 -11.72 -1.76 7.09
N LEU A 149 -10.88 -2.11 8.06
CA LEU A 149 -9.56 -2.71 7.87
C LEU A 149 -9.45 -4.02 8.64
N ARG A 150 -8.79 -4.98 8.03
CA ARG A 150 -8.31 -6.19 8.68
C ARG A 150 -7.00 -5.90 9.39
N LEU A 151 -6.90 -6.32 10.63
CA LEU A 151 -5.72 -6.22 11.47
C LEU A 151 -4.98 -7.55 11.59
N HIS A 152 -3.78 -7.48 12.13
CA HIS A 152 -2.95 -8.64 12.42
C HIS A 152 -2.40 -8.54 13.85
N PRO A 153 -2.08 -9.67 14.50
CA PRO A 153 -1.30 -9.65 15.74
C PRO A 153 0.05 -8.98 15.49
N ARG A 154 0.49 -8.18 16.44
CA ARG A 154 1.83 -7.59 16.40
C ARG A 154 2.87 -8.67 16.67
N PRO A 155 3.95 -8.80 15.88
CA PRO A 155 5.00 -9.77 16.14
C PRO A 155 5.74 -9.46 17.45
N GLU A 156 6.13 -10.50 18.18
CA GLU A 156 6.90 -10.38 19.43
C GLU A 156 8.34 -9.93 19.19
N ALA A 157 8.90 -10.36 18.06
CA ALA A 157 10.26 -10.05 17.64
C ALA A 157 10.34 -9.83 16.14
N SER A 158 11.36 -9.09 15.72
CA SER A 158 11.73 -8.88 14.33
C SER A 158 13.24 -8.82 14.19
N ARG A 159 13.76 -9.37 13.09
CA ARG A 159 15.17 -9.24 12.71
C ARG A 159 15.28 -8.99 11.21
N THR A 160 16.26 -8.19 10.82
CA THR A 160 16.54 -7.90 9.42
C THR A 160 17.87 -8.50 9.02
N LEU A 161 17.89 -9.26 7.92
CA LEU A 161 19.11 -9.71 7.28
C LEU A 161 19.38 -8.83 6.06
N GLY A 162 20.56 -8.20 6.01
CA GLY A 162 21.08 -7.47 4.86
C GLY A 162 22.16 -8.29 4.15
N VAL A 163 21.98 -8.54 2.86
CA VAL A 163 23.02 -9.17 2.01
C VAL A 163 23.50 -8.12 1.03
N GLN A 164 24.79 -7.73 1.17
CA GLN A 164 25.38 -6.77 0.24
C GLN A 164 25.58 -7.43 -1.13
N VAL A 165 25.11 -6.76 -2.17
CA VAL A 165 25.18 -7.23 -3.55
C VAL A 165 25.67 -6.11 -4.48
N ARG A 166 26.42 -6.45 -5.52
CA ARG A 166 26.93 -5.46 -6.49
C ARG A 166 26.46 -5.73 -7.92
N PRO A 167 26.76 -6.90 -8.54
CA PRO A 167 26.21 -7.16 -9.86
C PRO A 167 24.71 -7.48 -9.79
N ALA A 168 23.94 -7.02 -10.78
CA ALA A 168 22.51 -7.31 -10.88
C ALA A 168 22.20 -8.83 -10.90
N ALA A 169 23.08 -9.63 -11.52
CA ALA A 169 22.96 -11.07 -11.53
C ALA A 169 23.07 -11.70 -10.13
N GLU A 170 23.97 -11.18 -9.28
CA GLU A 170 24.12 -11.61 -7.90
C GLU A 170 22.87 -11.25 -7.07
N ALA A 171 22.41 -9.99 -7.18
CA ALA A 171 21.20 -9.55 -6.51
C ALA A 171 20.00 -10.44 -6.86
N ALA A 172 19.82 -10.75 -8.15
CA ALA A 172 18.77 -11.63 -8.60
C ALA A 172 18.92 -13.08 -8.11
N ALA A 173 20.16 -13.60 -8.05
CA ALA A 173 20.43 -14.94 -7.55
C ALA A 173 20.13 -15.05 -6.04
N VAL A 174 20.60 -14.10 -5.23
CA VAL A 174 20.36 -14.04 -3.78
C VAL A 174 18.86 -13.89 -3.48
N ALA A 175 18.21 -12.92 -4.12
CA ALA A 175 16.78 -12.66 -3.91
C ALA A 175 15.92 -13.88 -4.27
N ARG A 176 16.22 -14.56 -5.39
CA ARG A 176 15.51 -15.78 -5.80
C ARG A 176 15.75 -16.93 -4.84
N LYS A 177 16.97 -17.10 -4.35
CA LYS A 177 17.32 -18.14 -3.39
C LYS A 177 16.53 -18.01 -2.10
N LEU A 178 16.40 -16.78 -1.59
CA LEU A 178 15.60 -16.46 -0.41
C LEU A 178 14.09 -16.61 -0.65
N LEU A 179 13.60 -16.17 -1.82
CA LEU A 179 12.18 -16.27 -2.17
C LEU A 179 11.67 -17.71 -2.22
N HIS A 180 12.49 -18.65 -2.67
CA HIS A 180 12.12 -20.06 -2.80
C HIS A 180 12.52 -20.93 -1.61
N ALA A 181 13.14 -20.35 -0.60
CA ALA A 181 13.46 -21.06 0.63
C ALA A 181 12.20 -21.29 1.48
N PRO A 182 12.17 -22.34 2.31
CA PRO A 182 11.08 -22.58 3.24
C PRO A 182 11.17 -21.63 4.45
N LEU A 183 11.13 -20.34 4.19
CA LEU A 183 11.21 -19.27 5.18
C LEU A 183 9.92 -18.44 5.20
N GLU A 184 9.47 -18.05 6.38
CA GLU A 184 8.32 -17.16 6.55
C GLU A 184 8.77 -15.70 6.60
N LEU A 185 9.07 -15.14 5.44
CA LEU A 185 9.54 -13.76 5.32
C LEU A 185 8.38 -12.76 5.40
N SER A 186 8.53 -11.74 6.23
CA SER A 186 7.58 -10.61 6.27
C SER A 186 7.85 -9.60 5.15
N ALA A 187 9.12 -9.45 4.76
CA ALA A 187 9.52 -8.66 3.60
C ALA A 187 10.75 -9.28 2.90
N LEU A 188 10.82 -9.08 1.58
CA LEU A 188 11.98 -9.38 0.74
C LEU A 188 12.08 -8.32 -0.35
N ASP A 189 13.03 -7.41 -0.18
CA ASP A 189 13.26 -6.29 -1.08
C ASP A 189 14.68 -6.32 -1.66
N VAL A 190 14.84 -5.74 -2.85
CA VAL A 190 16.14 -5.33 -3.36
C VAL A 190 16.23 -3.81 -3.33
N VAL A 191 17.14 -3.29 -2.53
CA VAL A 191 17.50 -1.87 -2.47
C VAL A 191 18.71 -1.68 -3.40
N TRP A 192 18.41 -1.34 -4.65
CA TRP A 192 19.40 -1.35 -5.72
C TRP A 192 19.97 0.05 -6.00
N PRO A 193 21.30 0.16 -6.25
CA PRO A 193 22.33 -0.84 -5.95
C PRO A 193 22.59 -0.94 -4.43
N GLY A 194 23.01 -2.10 -3.97
CA GLY A 194 23.52 -2.26 -2.61
C GLY A 194 23.06 -3.51 -1.88
N TRP A 195 21.75 -3.74 -1.70
CA TRP A 195 21.27 -4.72 -0.73
C TRP A 195 20.13 -5.60 -1.25
N VAL A 196 20.17 -6.87 -0.84
CA VAL A 196 18.96 -7.69 -0.70
C VAL A 196 18.62 -7.71 0.79
N ALA A 197 17.43 -7.23 1.14
CA ALA A 197 16.96 -7.09 2.51
C ALA A 197 15.82 -8.05 2.80
N VAL A 198 15.88 -8.72 3.94
CA VAL A 198 14.86 -9.63 4.43
C VAL A 198 14.41 -9.21 5.82
N LEU A 199 13.10 -9.11 6.01
CA LEU A 199 12.49 -8.93 7.33
C LEU A 199 11.84 -10.24 7.77
N ILE A 200 12.21 -10.70 8.95
CA ILE A 200 11.65 -11.90 9.61
C ILE A 200 10.96 -11.45 10.88
N GLU A 201 9.67 -11.78 11.02
CA GLU A 201 8.81 -11.36 12.13
C GLU A 201 8.00 -12.55 12.66
N GLY A 202 7.83 -12.61 13.98
CA GLY A 202 7.05 -13.68 14.63
C GLY A 202 7.33 -13.80 16.11
N SER A 203 7.23 -15.02 16.65
CA SER A 203 7.71 -15.32 18.00
C SER A 203 9.24 -15.27 18.04
N ARG A 204 9.81 -14.95 19.18
CA ARG A 204 11.27 -14.80 19.31
C ARG A 204 12.04 -16.04 18.84
N ALA A 205 11.62 -17.23 19.27
CA ALA A 205 12.30 -18.48 18.90
C ALA A 205 12.25 -18.74 17.38
N ALA A 206 11.09 -18.51 16.73
CA ALA A 206 10.95 -18.69 15.30
C ALA A 206 11.77 -17.66 14.49
N VAL A 207 11.83 -16.42 14.97
CA VAL A 207 12.62 -15.36 14.33
C VAL A 207 14.12 -15.70 14.37
N ASP A 208 14.63 -16.18 15.51
CA ASP A 208 16.04 -16.54 15.63
C ASP A 208 16.40 -17.73 14.73
N GLU A 209 15.59 -18.80 14.72
CA GLU A 209 15.79 -19.98 13.87
C GLU A 209 15.77 -19.60 12.38
N GLN A 210 14.78 -18.82 11.95
CA GLN A 210 14.65 -18.43 10.55
C GLN A 210 15.73 -17.43 10.10
N PHE A 211 16.18 -16.56 11.00
CA PHE A 211 17.28 -15.65 10.72
C PHE A 211 18.58 -16.43 10.48
N GLU A 212 18.91 -17.38 11.35
CA GLU A 212 20.09 -18.25 11.17
C GLU A 212 20.01 -19.04 9.85
N ALA A 213 18.84 -19.59 9.55
CA ALA A 213 18.62 -20.32 8.29
C ALA A 213 18.80 -19.41 7.06
N ALA A 214 18.24 -18.20 7.10
CA ALA A 214 18.40 -17.22 6.02
C ALA A 214 19.85 -16.78 5.85
N GLN A 215 20.56 -16.56 6.96
CA GLN A 215 21.97 -16.18 6.96
C GLN A 215 22.89 -17.31 6.43
N GLN A 216 22.65 -18.55 6.83
CA GLN A 216 23.37 -19.72 6.29
C GLN A 216 23.13 -19.88 4.79
N LEU A 217 21.91 -19.60 4.35
CA LEU A 217 21.52 -19.75 2.94
C LEU A 217 22.14 -18.67 2.05
N ALA A 218 22.10 -17.41 2.45
CA ALA A 218 22.43 -16.26 1.61
C ALA A 218 23.69 -15.49 2.03
N GLY A 219 24.22 -15.77 3.21
CA GLY A 219 25.23 -14.91 3.84
C GLY A 219 24.60 -13.62 4.38
N GLY A 220 25.41 -12.59 4.56
CA GLY A 220 24.96 -11.29 5.02
C GLY A 220 25.04 -11.10 6.53
N GLU A 221 24.61 -9.94 6.97
CA GLU A 221 24.72 -9.49 8.37
C GLU A 221 23.38 -8.94 8.87
N GLU A 222 23.21 -8.92 10.17
CA GLU A 222 22.04 -8.31 10.78
C GLU A 222 22.08 -6.79 10.60
N ASP A 223 20.97 -6.21 10.12
CA ASP A 223 20.78 -4.78 9.99
C ASP A 223 19.76 -4.29 11.03
N PHE A 224 20.03 -3.15 11.64
CA PHE A 224 19.20 -2.56 12.68
C PHE A 224 18.29 -1.43 12.16
N GLY A 225 17.92 -1.48 10.91
CA GLY A 225 16.92 -0.60 10.28
C GLY A 225 17.48 0.31 9.20
N SER A 226 18.79 0.41 9.02
CA SER A 226 19.40 1.34 8.06
C SER A 226 19.01 1.04 6.60
N ILE A 227 18.86 -0.24 6.25
CA ILE A 227 18.45 -0.64 4.89
C ILE A 227 16.99 -0.27 4.62
N TRP A 228 16.11 -0.40 5.63
CA TRP A 228 14.70 -0.03 5.48
C TRP A 228 14.50 1.48 5.42
N GLU A 229 15.28 2.25 6.18
CA GLU A 229 15.30 3.72 6.08
C GLU A 229 15.73 4.18 4.68
N GLU A 230 16.76 3.55 4.13
CA GLU A 230 17.20 3.81 2.75
C GLU A 230 16.13 3.42 1.73
N ALA A 231 15.50 2.25 1.89
CA ALA A 231 14.41 1.79 1.02
C ALA A 231 13.21 2.76 1.07
N GLU A 232 12.81 3.20 2.27
CA GLU A 232 11.75 4.19 2.46
C GLU A 232 12.09 5.52 1.76
N ALA A 233 13.31 6.02 1.97
CA ALA A 233 13.76 7.26 1.37
C ALA A 233 13.80 7.18 -0.17
N ARG A 234 14.27 6.07 -0.75
CA ARG A 234 14.29 5.85 -2.20
C ARG A 234 12.88 5.73 -2.76
N GLN A 235 12.02 4.93 -2.13
CA GLN A 235 10.62 4.79 -2.55
C GLN A 235 9.87 6.12 -2.45
N GLY A 236 10.12 6.93 -1.41
CA GLY A 236 9.52 8.25 -1.24
C GLY A 236 9.90 9.25 -2.34
N ARG A 237 11.06 9.07 -2.97
CA ARG A 237 11.52 9.88 -4.11
C ARG A 237 11.15 9.30 -5.48
N ALA A 238 10.61 8.08 -5.52
CA ALA A 238 10.26 7.43 -6.77
C ALA A 238 9.14 8.19 -7.50
N ARG A 239 9.30 8.36 -8.81
CA ARG A 239 8.33 8.98 -9.72
C ARG A 239 7.72 7.99 -10.71
N GLY A 240 8.27 6.77 -10.74
CA GLY A 240 7.82 5.71 -11.64
C GLY A 240 7.69 4.36 -10.94
N ARG A 241 6.83 3.53 -11.50
CA ARG A 241 6.67 2.13 -11.12
C ARG A 241 6.86 1.28 -12.38
N LEU A 242 7.92 0.47 -12.38
CA LEU A 242 8.19 -0.48 -13.45
C LEU A 242 7.66 -1.85 -13.02
N LEU A 243 6.83 -2.46 -13.86
CA LEU A 243 6.38 -3.84 -13.67
C LEU A 243 7.32 -4.78 -14.44
N PHE A 244 7.66 -5.92 -13.84
CA PHE A 244 8.54 -6.91 -14.46
C PHE A 244 8.14 -8.33 -14.02
N ALA A 245 8.45 -9.32 -14.86
CA ALA A 245 8.28 -10.71 -14.46
C ALA A 245 9.41 -11.13 -13.50
N PRO A 246 9.14 -11.97 -12.47
CA PRO A 246 10.16 -12.36 -11.48
C PRO A 246 11.44 -12.95 -12.09
N GLY A 247 11.36 -13.58 -13.25
CA GLY A 247 12.52 -14.10 -14.00
C GLY A 247 13.41 -13.03 -14.64
N GLU A 248 12.90 -11.80 -14.77
CA GLU A 248 13.58 -10.68 -15.44
C GLU A 248 14.32 -9.74 -14.45
N LEU A 249 14.37 -10.09 -13.16
CA LEU A 249 14.97 -9.22 -12.14
C LEU A 249 16.39 -8.76 -12.53
N ALA A 250 17.25 -9.67 -12.98
CA ALA A 250 18.63 -9.32 -13.31
C ALA A 250 18.74 -8.31 -14.46
N SER A 251 17.97 -8.51 -15.54
CA SER A 251 17.93 -7.58 -16.68
C SER A 251 17.30 -6.25 -16.31
N THR A 252 16.27 -6.28 -15.48
CA THR A 252 15.61 -5.07 -14.97
C THR A 252 16.60 -4.23 -14.14
N LEU A 253 17.29 -4.84 -13.17
CA LEU A 253 18.28 -4.14 -12.34
C LEU A 253 19.46 -3.59 -13.14
N ALA A 254 19.92 -4.32 -14.16
CA ALA A 254 21.04 -3.89 -15.01
C ALA A 254 20.73 -2.61 -15.80
N GLY A 255 19.46 -2.29 -16.03
CA GLY A 255 19.01 -1.08 -16.70
C GLY A 255 18.66 0.08 -15.77
N LEU A 256 18.86 -0.06 -14.45
CA LEU A 256 18.47 0.92 -13.45
C LEU A 256 19.66 1.43 -12.64
N ASP A 257 19.75 2.73 -12.46
CA ASP A 257 20.74 3.37 -11.58
C ASP A 257 20.36 3.20 -10.11
N GLU A 258 19.09 3.42 -9.78
CA GLU A 258 18.54 3.32 -8.42
C GLU A 258 17.11 2.77 -8.45
N ALA A 259 16.81 1.82 -7.54
CA ALA A 259 15.46 1.30 -7.38
C ALA A 259 15.23 0.68 -6.00
N VAL A 260 13.95 0.60 -5.62
CA VAL A 260 13.48 -0.32 -4.56
C VAL A 260 12.57 -1.34 -5.21
N VAL A 261 12.93 -2.61 -5.11
CA VAL A 261 12.24 -3.68 -5.81
C VAL A 261 11.53 -4.60 -4.82
N ARG A 262 10.22 -4.75 -5.01
CA ARG A 262 9.35 -5.70 -4.32
C ARG A 262 9.25 -6.96 -5.18
N LEU A 263 10.12 -7.92 -4.93
CA LEU A 263 10.28 -9.09 -5.81
C LEU A 263 8.99 -9.91 -5.96
N SER A 264 8.32 -10.21 -4.85
CA SER A 264 7.06 -10.99 -4.85
C SER A 264 5.92 -10.32 -5.61
N ALA A 265 6.01 -9.01 -5.80
CA ALA A 265 5.01 -8.22 -6.52
C ALA A 265 5.42 -7.87 -7.96
N GLY A 266 6.65 -8.20 -8.38
CA GLY A 266 7.15 -7.82 -9.70
C GLY A 266 7.15 -6.31 -9.94
N VAL A 267 7.46 -5.50 -8.91
CA VAL A 267 7.41 -4.03 -8.97
C VAL A 267 8.76 -3.45 -8.56
N ALA A 268 9.26 -2.54 -9.39
CA ALA A 268 10.38 -1.66 -9.06
C ALA A 268 9.89 -0.20 -8.96
N TYR A 269 10.19 0.44 -7.84
CA TYR A 269 10.00 1.88 -7.65
C TYR A 269 11.27 2.58 -8.12
N VAL A 270 11.16 3.41 -9.15
CA VAL A 270 12.28 4.04 -9.84
C VAL A 270 12.19 5.56 -9.79
N ARG A 271 13.35 6.22 -9.86
CA ARG A 271 13.45 7.68 -9.77
C ARG A 271 12.76 8.38 -10.95
N ASP A 272 12.91 7.82 -12.14
CA ASP A 272 12.37 8.43 -13.35
C ASP A 272 10.92 8.02 -13.61
N PRO A 273 10.11 8.89 -14.19
CA PRO A 273 8.76 8.55 -14.62
C PRO A 273 8.77 7.38 -15.61
N VAL A 274 7.89 6.42 -15.42
CA VAL A 274 7.68 5.32 -16.36
C VAL A 274 6.42 5.62 -17.16
N PRO A 275 6.45 5.53 -18.49
CA PRO A 275 5.26 5.69 -19.31
C PRO A 275 4.15 4.72 -18.90
N ASP A 276 2.90 5.17 -18.99
CA ASP A 276 1.75 4.30 -18.78
C ASP A 276 1.71 3.23 -19.89
N SER A 277 1.91 1.99 -19.49
CA SER A 277 1.94 0.83 -20.41
C SER A 277 0.65 0.03 -20.41
N ARG A 278 -0.44 0.57 -19.83
CA ARG A 278 -1.74 -0.11 -19.81
C ARG A 278 -2.28 -0.25 -21.25
N ASP A 279 -2.95 -1.39 -21.47
CA ASP A 279 -3.63 -1.65 -22.74
C ASP A 279 -4.72 -0.60 -23.00
N PRO A 280 -4.90 -0.12 -24.25
CA PRO A 280 -6.00 0.77 -24.62
C PRO A 280 -7.39 0.27 -24.17
N VAL A 281 -7.61 -1.04 -24.14
CA VAL A 281 -8.87 -1.64 -23.63
C VAL A 281 -9.02 -1.43 -22.14
N GLU A 282 -7.94 -1.59 -21.36
CA GLU A 282 -7.93 -1.27 -19.92
C GLU A 282 -8.23 0.20 -19.67
N LEU A 283 -7.59 1.10 -20.42
CA LEU A 283 -7.83 2.53 -20.30
C LEU A 283 -9.29 2.89 -20.61
N ALA A 284 -9.85 2.33 -21.68
CA ALA A 284 -11.26 2.54 -22.02
C ALA A 284 -12.21 2.01 -20.95
N LEU A 285 -11.89 0.88 -20.30
CA LEU A 285 -12.68 0.38 -19.19
C LEU A 285 -12.63 1.30 -17.97
N VAL A 286 -11.45 1.80 -17.63
CA VAL A 286 -11.27 2.76 -16.52
C VAL A 286 -12.11 4.02 -16.76
N GLU A 287 -12.08 4.59 -17.96
CA GLU A 287 -12.89 5.77 -18.29
C GLU A 287 -14.39 5.49 -18.25
N ARG A 288 -14.86 4.31 -18.66
CA ARG A 288 -16.26 3.91 -18.53
C ARG A 288 -16.69 3.82 -17.07
N VAL A 289 -15.89 3.18 -16.22
CA VAL A 289 -16.17 3.09 -14.77
C VAL A 289 -16.20 4.47 -14.14
N ARG A 290 -15.28 5.35 -14.54
CA ARG A 290 -15.26 6.72 -14.07
C ARG A 290 -16.53 7.48 -14.46
N ALA A 291 -16.95 7.37 -15.72
CA ALA A 291 -18.17 8.03 -16.22
C ALA A 291 -19.45 7.56 -15.51
N GLU A 292 -19.49 6.32 -15.04
CA GLU A 292 -20.63 5.79 -14.26
C GLU A 292 -20.65 6.33 -12.82
N LEU A 293 -19.49 6.53 -12.19
CA LEU A 293 -19.40 6.96 -10.78
C LEU A 293 -19.27 8.49 -10.62
N ASP A 294 -18.85 9.18 -11.67
CA ASP A 294 -18.73 10.63 -11.73
C ASP A 294 -19.23 11.16 -13.10
N PRO A 295 -20.55 11.02 -13.39
CA PRO A 295 -21.10 11.39 -14.69
C PRO A 295 -21.02 12.89 -14.99
N ALA A 296 -20.94 13.73 -13.97
CA ALA A 296 -20.77 15.17 -14.11
C ALA A 296 -19.30 15.60 -14.28
N GLY A 297 -18.33 14.67 -14.12
CA GLY A 297 -16.90 14.97 -14.24
C GLY A 297 -16.37 15.91 -13.16
N VAL A 298 -16.96 15.84 -11.97
CA VAL A 298 -16.62 16.69 -10.81
C VAL A 298 -15.23 16.37 -10.26
N LEU A 299 -14.85 15.09 -10.24
CA LEU A 299 -13.60 14.64 -9.66
C LEU A 299 -12.42 14.81 -10.62
N ALA A 300 -11.39 15.56 -10.17
CA ALA A 300 -10.24 15.97 -11.00
C ALA A 300 -9.12 14.91 -11.00
#